data_7c652a1c91dc09df7f23c25024ac6c11
#
_entry.id   7c652a1c91dc09df7f23c25024ac6c11
#
_cell.length_a   1.000
_cell.length_b   1.000
_cell.length_c   1.000
_cell.angle_alpha   90.00
_cell.angle_beta   90.00
_cell.angle_gamma   90.00
#
_symmetry.space_group_name_H-M   'P 1'
#
loop_
_entity.id
_entity.type
_entity.pdbx_description
1 polymer ?
#
loop_
_entity_poly.entity_id
_entity_poly.type
_entity_poly.pdbx_seq_one_letter_code
_entity_poly.pdbx_strand_id
1 'polypeptide(L)'
;MCGFGGALAVAAALYQKYRHGRIGRGRTSLASNSGLLQIPFCYDYHGRGLFNEPTGPEVNGYDALTRFYSTASGIYVLLSAYERDLLQLDKVEGLEGIAEVPEEGRAAFLSQAFQGFSADEWVERLHAADIGVAICNNIDALRAENTRLADGSPGTQNGSYSFSYYPNHPSGHEVTQLDPYAVRTAVGPVNALQPTEKFGSSTRDILEELGYGQEAIKKLLLSGDISDSWSEEYLPS
;
A
#
# COMPACT_ATOMS: atom_id res chain seq x y z
N MET A 1 -3.47 6.92 -4.20
CA MET A 1 -4.00 7.47 -5.49
C MET A 1 -3.81 8.98 -5.66
N CYS A 2 -4.10 9.85 -4.69
CA CYS A 2 -3.93 11.30 -4.88
C CYS A 2 -2.50 11.71 -5.21
N GLY A 3 -1.51 11.10 -4.59
CA GLY A 3 -0.11 11.28 -4.96
C GLY A 3 0.20 10.91 -6.42
N PHE A 4 -0.38 9.83 -6.91
CA PHE A 4 -0.24 9.43 -8.33
C PHE A 4 -0.87 10.43 -9.28
N GLY A 5 -2.10 10.91 -8.98
CA GLY A 5 -2.75 11.95 -9.78
C GLY A 5 -1.94 13.24 -9.80
N GLY A 6 -1.34 13.62 -8.67
CA GLY A 6 -0.42 14.75 -8.59
C GLY A 6 0.84 14.56 -9.40
N ALA A 7 1.51 13.43 -9.26
CA ALA A 7 2.72 13.09 -10.02
C ALA A 7 2.47 13.07 -11.53
N LEU A 8 1.34 12.48 -11.95
CA LEU A 8 0.94 12.49 -13.37
C LEU A 8 0.70 13.91 -13.89
N ALA A 9 0.04 14.77 -13.10
CA ALA A 9 -0.19 16.18 -13.48
C ALA A 9 1.13 16.94 -13.65
N VAL A 10 2.10 16.72 -12.75
CA VAL A 10 3.46 17.32 -12.85
C VAL A 10 4.19 16.78 -14.08
N ALA A 11 4.21 15.46 -14.27
CA ALA A 11 4.88 14.84 -15.42
C ALA A 11 4.29 15.35 -16.76
N ALA A 12 2.96 15.45 -16.86
CA ALA A 12 2.28 15.98 -18.02
C ALA A 12 2.62 17.46 -18.28
N ALA A 13 2.70 18.28 -17.23
CA ALA A 13 3.08 19.68 -17.34
C ALA A 13 4.55 19.84 -17.78
N LEU A 14 5.47 19.03 -17.26
CA LEU A 14 6.87 19.00 -17.68
C LEU A 14 7.01 18.55 -19.15
N TYR A 15 6.26 17.51 -19.56
CA TYR A 15 6.24 17.08 -20.94
C TYR A 15 5.73 18.18 -21.88
N GLN A 16 4.66 18.89 -21.51
CA GLN A 16 4.16 20.04 -22.28
C GLN A 16 5.22 21.15 -22.39
N LYS A 17 5.92 21.45 -21.29
CA LYS A 17 7.03 22.42 -21.32
C LYS A 17 8.13 22.00 -22.31
N TYR A 18 8.51 20.74 -22.26
CA TYR A 18 9.54 20.19 -23.15
C TYR A 18 9.12 20.24 -24.62
N ARG A 19 7.88 19.84 -24.92
CA ARG A 19 7.37 19.76 -26.31
C ARG A 19 6.96 21.10 -26.90
N HIS A 20 6.43 22.01 -26.11
CA HIS A 20 5.76 23.23 -26.58
C HIS A 20 6.28 24.53 -25.96
N GLY A 21 7.28 24.46 -25.07
CA GLY A 21 7.83 25.62 -24.38
C GLY A 21 6.87 26.29 -23.38
N ARG A 22 5.72 25.69 -23.11
CA ARG A 22 4.68 26.24 -22.21
C ARG A 22 4.42 25.30 -21.05
N ILE A 23 4.26 25.86 -19.85
CA ILE A 23 3.82 25.11 -18.67
C ILE A 23 2.32 25.34 -18.51
N GLY A 24 1.53 24.27 -18.60
CA GLY A 24 0.13 24.28 -18.22
C GLY A 24 -0.04 24.17 -16.70
N ARG A 25 -1.21 24.59 -16.18
CA ARG A 25 -1.58 24.36 -14.79
C ARG A 25 -2.21 22.96 -14.66
N GLY A 26 -1.52 22.03 -14.00
CA GLY A 26 -2.09 20.76 -13.59
C GLY A 26 -3.07 20.95 -12.40
N ARG A 27 -4.23 20.31 -12.44
CA ARG A 27 -5.19 20.26 -11.32
C ARG A 27 -5.57 18.82 -11.07
N THR A 28 -5.60 18.45 -9.80
CA THR A 28 -6.10 17.15 -9.34
C THR A 28 -6.84 17.37 -8.00
N SER A 29 -7.72 16.48 -7.65
CA SER A 29 -8.45 16.53 -6.37
C SER A 29 -8.62 15.14 -5.79
N LEU A 30 -8.79 15.08 -4.46
CA LEU A 30 -9.10 13.84 -3.75
C LEU A 30 -10.36 13.18 -4.31
N ALA A 31 -11.43 13.97 -4.50
CA ALA A 31 -12.70 13.47 -5.01
C ALA A 31 -12.56 12.86 -6.41
N SER A 32 -11.85 13.53 -7.34
CA SER A 32 -11.63 13.00 -8.70
C SER A 32 -10.82 11.70 -8.69
N ASN A 33 -9.78 11.62 -7.85
CA ASN A 33 -8.97 10.41 -7.76
C ASN A 33 -9.72 9.26 -7.07
N SER A 34 -10.57 9.55 -6.08
CA SER A 34 -11.46 8.55 -5.47
C SER A 34 -12.49 8.03 -6.46
N GLY A 35 -13.09 8.92 -7.24
CA GLY A 35 -14.02 8.54 -8.32
C GLY A 35 -13.35 7.66 -9.37
N LEU A 36 -12.09 7.93 -9.73
CA LEU A 36 -11.33 7.11 -10.66
C LEU A 36 -11.12 5.68 -10.15
N LEU A 37 -10.86 5.52 -8.84
CA LEU A 37 -10.75 4.21 -8.21
C LEU A 37 -12.06 3.43 -8.22
N GLN A 38 -13.17 4.14 -8.17
CA GLN A 38 -14.51 3.56 -8.13
C GLN A 38 -15.13 3.40 -9.52
N ILE A 39 -14.37 3.65 -10.60
CA ILE A 39 -14.90 3.54 -11.98
C ILE A 39 -15.67 2.23 -12.21
N PRO A 40 -15.19 1.03 -11.82
CA PRO A 40 -15.93 -0.21 -12.04
C PRO A 40 -17.32 -0.22 -11.40
N PHE A 41 -17.50 0.52 -10.31
CA PHE A 41 -18.76 0.62 -9.56
C PHE A 41 -19.66 1.77 -10.05
N CYS A 42 -19.09 2.73 -10.76
CA CYS A 42 -19.79 3.92 -11.26
C CYS A 42 -20.37 3.74 -12.68
N TYR A 43 -20.12 2.60 -13.33
CA TYR A 43 -20.70 2.34 -14.65
C TYR A 43 -22.19 2.02 -14.51
N ASP A 44 -23.00 2.71 -15.30
CA ASP A 44 -24.41 2.39 -15.48
C ASP A 44 -24.71 2.26 -16.97
N TYR A 45 -25.49 1.22 -17.35
CA TYR A 45 -25.90 0.96 -18.73
C TYR A 45 -27.16 0.13 -18.74
N HIS A 46 -27.92 0.21 -19.83
CA HIS A 46 -29.17 -0.54 -20.00
C HIS A 46 -28.94 -2.05 -19.88
N GLY A 47 -29.67 -2.69 -18.98
CA GLY A 47 -29.54 -4.14 -18.72
C GLY A 47 -28.45 -4.52 -17.72
N ARG A 48 -27.77 -3.56 -17.09
CA ARG A 48 -26.86 -3.86 -15.98
C ARG A 48 -27.65 -4.42 -14.81
N GLY A 49 -27.20 -5.58 -14.29
CA GLY A 49 -27.69 -6.11 -13.03
C GLY A 49 -27.35 -5.21 -11.84
N LEU A 50 -28.10 -5.32 -10.76
CA LEU A 50 -27.74 -4.64 -9.51
C LEU A 50 -26.36 -5.12 -9.05
N PHE A 51 -25.54 -4.17 -8.66
CA PHE A 51 -24.26 -4.43 -8.02
C PHE A 51 -24.56 -4.83 -6.55
N ASN A 52 -24.55 -6.13 -6.30
CA ASN A 52 -24.96 -6.68 -5.01
C ASN A 52 -23.77 -7.37 -4.31
N GLU A 53 -22.68 -6.62 -4.09
CA GLU A 53 -21.60 -7.14 -3.28
C GLU A 53 -21.99 -7.28 -1.81
N PRO A 54 -21.51 -8.33 -1.13
CA PRO A 54 -21.66 -8.43 0.32
C PRO A 54 -21.09 -7.20 1.03
N THR A 55 -21.81 -6.65 2.00
CA THR A 55 -21.41 -5.48 2.76
C THR A 55 -21.56 -5.71 4.26
N GLY A 56 -20.77 -5.00 5.05
CA GLY A 56 -20.84 -5.05 6.51
C GLY A 56 -19.54 -5.54 7.16
N PRO A 57 -19.43 -5.41 8.50
CA PRO A 57 -18.20 -5.74 9.22
C PRO A 57 -17.88 -7.24 9.27
N GLU A 58 -18.88 -8.11 9.06
CA GLU A 58 -18.74 -9.57 9.08
C GLU A 58 -18.40 -10.16 7.71
N VAL A 59 -18.22 -9.32 6.70
CA VAL A 59 -17.92 -9.78 5.34
C VAL A 59 -16.46 -10.17 5.24
N ASN A 60 -16.18 -11.45 5.06
CA ASN A 60 -14.85 -12.01 4.90
C ASN A 60 -14.43 -12.22 3.43
N GLY A 61 -15.30 -11.92 2.47
CA GLY A 61 -15.04 -12.09 1.05
C GLY A 61 -16.27 -11.94 0.17
N TYR A 62 -16.05 -12.10 -1.14
CA TYR A 62 -17.10 -11.96 -2.15
C TYR A 62 -18.05 -13.17 -2.14
N ASP A 63 -17.49 -14.37 -2.13
CA ASP A 63 -18.16 -15.66 -2.07
C ASP A 63 -17.30 -16.66 -1.27
N ALA A 64 -17.61 -17.94 -1.32
CA ALA A 64 -16.83 -18.98 -0.65
C ALA A 64 -15.45 -19.20 -1.28
N LEU A 65 -15.29 -18.97 -2.58
CA LEU A 65 -14.05 -19.22 -3.32
C LEU A 65 -13.12 -17.99 -3.36
N THR A 66 -13.67 -16.81 -3.07
CA THR A 66 -12.90 -15.54 -2.95
C THR A 66 -13.11 -14.96 -1.57
N ARG A 67 -12.37 -15.48 -0.57
CA ARG A 67 -12.63 -15.21 0.84
C ARG A 67 -11.41 -15.41 1.72
N PHE A 68 -11.37 -14.68 2.85
CA PHE A 68 -10.43 -14.92 3.93
C PHE A 68 -10.87 -16.10 4.81
N TYR A 69 -9.93 -17.01 5.07
CA TYR A 69 -10.11 -18.14 5.97
C TYR A 69 -9.03 -18.14 7.05
N SER A 70 -9.44 -18.38 8.30
CA SER A 70 -8.51 -18.60 9.41
C SER A 70 -7.95 -20.02 9.33
N THR A 71 -6.64 -20.16 9.54
CA THR A 71 -5.91 -21.44 9.52
C THR A 71 -5.66 -21.96 10.93
N ALA A 72 -5.13 -23.19 11.04
CA ALA A 72 -4.73 -23.78 12.32
C ALA A 72 -3.73 -22.91 13.11
N SER A 73 -2.93 -22.13 12.44
CA SER A 73 -1.99 -21.19 13.08
C SER A 73 -2.64 -19.87 13.54
N GLY A 74 -3.93 -19.68 13.33
CA GLY A 74 -4.65 -18.42 13.61
C GLY A 74 -4.34 -17.30 12.62
N ILE A 75 -3.50 -17.55 11.62
CA ILE A 75 -3.19 -16.62 10.53
C ILE A 75 -4.25 -16.79 9.44
N TYR A 76 -4.70 -15.68 8.85
CA TYR A 76 -5.64 -15.71 7.75
C TYR A 76 -4.94 -15.91 6.41
N VAL A 77 -5.58 -16.65 5.52
CA VAL A 77 -5.24 -16.74 4.11
C VAL A 77 -6.40 -16.22 3.27
N LEU A 78 -6.10 -15.54 2.17
CA LEU A 78 -7.08 -15.22 1.13
C LEU A 78 -7.06 -16.35 0.10
N LEU A 79 -8.15 -17.08 -0.02
CA LEU A 79 -8.40 -17.98 -1.15
C LEU A 79 -8.93 -17.16 -2.33
N SER A 80 -8.42 -17.40 -3.52
CA SER A 80 -8.89 -16.80 -4.77
C SER A 80 -9.01 -17.87 -5.85
N ALA A 81 -10.17 -18.45 -5.95
CA ALA A 81 -10.50 -19.51 -6.89
C ALA A 81 -11.82 -19.22 -7.62
N TYR A 82 -12.15 -20.00 -8.62
CA TYR A 82 -13.35 -19.90 -9.43
C TYR A 82 -14.11 -21.23 -9.41
N GLU A 83 -15.39 -21.22 -9.82
CA GLU A 83 -16.19 -22.44 -9.97
C GLU A 83 -15.52 -23.52 -10.83
N ARG A 84 -14.79 -23.11 -11.86
CA ARG A 84 -14.03 -24.02 -12.74
C ARG A 84 -12.89 -24.75 -12.02
N ASP A 85 -12.45 -24.23 -10.88
CA ASP A 85 -11.31 -24.75 -10.12
C ASP A 85 -11.73 -25.76 -9.05
N LEU A 86 -13.04 -25.99 -8.86
CA LEU A 86 -13.59 -26.89 -7.84
C LEU A 86 -13.03 -28.30 -7.93
N LEU A 87 -12.94 -28.87 -9.14
CA LEU A 87 -12.37 -30.21 -9.34
C LEU A 87 -10.87 -30.27 -9.04
N GLN A 88 -10.19 -29.15 -9.11
CA GLN A 88 -8.77 -29.04 -8.74
C GLN A 88 -8.62 -28.88 -7.24
N LEU A 89 -9.46 -28.06 -6.61
CA LEU A 89 -9.55 -27.93 -5.16
C LEU A 89 -9.85 -29.27 -4.49
N ASP A 90 -10.73 -30.07 -5.07
CA ASP A 90 -11.12 -31.38 -4.56
C ASP A 90 -9.95 -32.38 -4.45
N LYS A 91 -8.89 -32.15 -5.21
CA LYS A 91 -7.66 -32.96 -5.18
C LYS A 91 -6.64 -32.50 -4.16
N VAL A 92 -6.85 -31.34 -3.56
CA VAL A 92 -5.96 -30.79 -2.55
C VAL A 92 -6.21 -31.50 -1.22
N GLU A 93 -5.17 -32.05 -0.62
CA GLU A 93 -5.25 -32.72 0.68
C GLU A 93 -5.88 -31.79 1.72
N GLY A 94 -6.97 -32.24 2.34
CA GLY A 94 -7.78 -31.50 3.29
C GLY A 94 -8.97 -30.77 2.68
N LEU A 95 -9.16 -30.78 1.36
CA LEU A 95 -10.31 -30.20 0.66
C LEU A 95 -11.14 -31.23 -0.11
N GLU A 96 -10.89 -32.51 0.12
CA GLU A 96 -11.59 -33.60 -0.55
C GLU A 96 -13.11 -33.51 -0.29
N GLY A 97 -13.89 -33.64 -1.34
CA GLY A 97 -15.36 -33.56 -1.30
C GLY A 97 -15.91 -32.14 -1.53
N ILE A 98 -15.07 -31.11 -1.67
CA ILE A 98 -15.54 -29.72 -1.91
C ILE A 98 -16.38 -29.60 -3.19
N ALA A 99 -16.07 -30.38 -4.21
CA ALA A 99 -16.79 -30.34 -5.48
C ALA A 99 -18.24 -30.82 -5.36
N GLU A 100 -18.56 -31.63 -4.35
CA GLU A 100 -19.92 -32.14 -4.09
C GLU A 100 -20.71 -31.24 -3.14
N VAL A 101 -20.04 -30.26 -2.49
CA VAL A 101 -20.69 -29.35 -1.54
C VAL A 101 -21.50 -28.29 -2.31
N PRO A 102 -22.83 -28.16 -2.01
CA PRO A 102 -23.63 -27.07 -2.56
C PRO A 102 -23.04 -25.69 -2.23
N GLU A 103 -23.26 -24.70 -3.10
CA GLU A 103 -22.70 -23.36 -2.98
C GLU A 103 -22.92 -22.75 -1.59
N GLU A 104 -24.12 -22.90 -1.03
CA GLU A 104 -24.49 -22.36 0.29
C GLU A 104 -23.69 -22.98 1.45
N GLY A 105 -23.19 -24.20 1.26
CA GLY A 105 -22.41 -24.94 2.27
C GLY A 105 -20.91 -24.76 2.18
N ARG A 106 -20.40 -24.30 1.04
CA ARG A 106 -18.96 -24.25 0.75
C ARG A 106 -18.17 -23.38 1.71
N ALA A 107 -18.71 -22.22 2.09
CA ALA A 107 -18.03 -21.33 3.04
C ALA A 107 -17.84 -21.99 4.41
N ALA A 108 -18.81 -22.73 4.88
CA ALA A 108 -18.70 -23.47 6.14
C ALA A 108 -17.71 -24.64 6.04
N PHE A 109 -17.79 -25.41 4.95
CA PHE A 109 -16.85 -26.50 4.66
C PHE A 109 -15.41 -25.98 4.64
N LEU A 110 -15.12 -24.96 3.85
CA LEU A 110 -13.78 -24.37 3.73
C LEU A 110 -13.31 -23.77 5.07
N SER A 111 -14.20 -23.10 5.82
CA SER A 111 -13.84 -22.58 7.15
C SER A 111 -13.40 -23.68 8.12
N GLN A 112 -13.98 -24.86 8.03
CA GLN A 112 -13.57 -26.00 8.82
C GLN A 112 -12.30 -26.64 8.29
N ALA A 113 -12.20 -26.83 6.98
CA ALA A 113 -11.04 -27.47 6.33
C ALA A 113 -9.76 -26.68 6.56
N PHE A 114 -9.81 -25.35 6.44
CA PHE A 114 -8.63 -24.49 6.65
C PHE A 114 -8.07 -24.54 8.07
N GLN A 115 -8.82 -25.04 9.06
CA GLN A 115 -8.30 -25.30 10.41
C GLN A 115 -7.39 -26.55 10.49
N GLY A 116 -7.28 -27.32 9.41
CA GLY A 116 -6.50 -28.56 9.41
C GLY A 116 -4.98 -28.34 9.31
N PHE A 117 -4.54 -27.25 8.70
CA PHE A 117 -3.13 -26.97 8.44
C PHE A 117 -2.78 -25.51 8.75
N SER A 118 -1.48 -25.22 8.84
CA SER A 118 -0.97 -23.85 8.98
C SER A 118 -1.14 -23.05 7.68
N ALA A 119 -0.97 -21.72 7.78
CA ALA A 119 -1.06 -20.85 6.60
C ALA A 119 -0.01 -21.18 5.52
N ASP A 120 1.23 -21.48 5.94
CA ASP A 120 2.32 -21.83 5.01
C ASP A 120 2.04 -23.15 4.30
N GLU A 121 1.56 -24.18 5.03
CA GLU A 121 1.18 -25.45 4.43
C GLU A 121 0.03 -25.31 3.43
N TRP A 122 -0.97 -24.46 3.72
CA TRP A 122 -2.04 -24.18 2.77
C TRP A 122 -1.54 -23.48 1.52
N VAL A 123 -0.63 -22.51 1.66
CA VAL A 123 -0.03 -21.83 0.51
C VAL A 123 0.73 -22.82 -0.38
N GLU A 124 1.54 -23.69 0.21
CA GLU A 124 2.28 -24.69 -0.52
C GLU A 124 1.34 -25.66 -1.29
N ARG A 125 0.32 -26.20 -0.62
CA ARG A 125 -0.64 -27.15 -1.20
C ARG A 125 -1.47 -26.53 -2.34
N LEU A 126 -1.99 -25.34 -2.12
CA LEU A 126 -2.86 -24.66 -3.08
C LEU A 126 -2.04 -24.15 -4.28
N HIS A 127 -0.84 -23.61 -4.07
CA HIS A 127 0.04 -23.23 -5.17
C HIS A 127 0.47 -24.45 -6.01
N ALA A 128 0.74 -25.60 -5.38
CA ALA A 128 1.05 -26.85 -6.11
C ALA A 128 -0.13 -27.31 -6.98
N ALA A 129 -1.35 -26.94 -6.61
CA ALA A 129 -2.57 -27.20 -7.38
C ALA A 129 -2.96 -26.08 -8.36
N ASP A 130 -2.09 -25.07 -8.56
CA ASP A 130 -2.36 -23.87 -9.39
C ASP A 130 -3.61 -23.06 -8.93
N ILE A 131 -3.84 -23.04 -7.61
CA ILE A 131 -4.94 -22.28 -6.98
C ILE A 131 -4.38 -21.03 -6.34
N GLY A 132 -5.04 -19.89 -6.56
CA GLY A 132 -4.66 -18.61 -5.98
C GLY A 132 -4.88 -18.59 -4.47
N VAL A 133 -3.81 -18.33 -3.72
CA VAL A 133 -3.85 -18.14 -2.27
C VAL A 133 -2.76 -17.17 -1.84
N ALA A 134 -3.03 -16.38 -0.80
CA ALA A 134 -2.05 -15.49 -0.20
C ALA A 134 -2.23 -15.42 1.32
N ILE A 135 -1.12 -15.36 2.06
CA ILE A 135 -1.15 -15.13 3.51
C ILE A 135 -1.53 -13.66 3.77
N CYS A 136 -2.45 -13.44 4.70
CA CYS A 136 -2.79 -12.12 5.21
C CYS A 136 -1.77 -11.72 6.30
N ASN A 137 -0.63 -11.18 5.86
CA ASN A 137 0.42 -10.72 6.77
C ASN A 137 0.02 -9.40 7.44
N ASN A 138 0.41 -9.26 8.71
CA ASN A 138 0.36 -7.96 9.37
C ASN A 138 1.54 -7.09 8.97
N ILE A 139 1.49 -5.80 9.31
CA ILE A 139 2.53 -4.83 8.91
C ILE A 139 3.90 -5.16 9.53
N ASP A 140 3.95 -5.79 10.69
CA ASP A 140 5.21 -6.13 11.36
C ASP A 140 5.92 -7.28 10.66
N ALA A 141 5.17 -8.31 10.22
CA ALA A 141 5.69 -9.37 9.37
C ALA A 141 6.21 -8.83 8.04
N LEU A 142 5.45 -7.93 7.39
CA LEU A 142 5.87 -7.29 6.16
C LEU A 142 7.14 -6.45 6.33
N ARG A 143 7.28 -5.74 7.46
CA ARG A 143 8.51 -5.02 7.80
C ARG A 143 9.69 -5.97 8.00
N ALA A 144 9.50 -7.04 8.78
CA ALA A 144 10.57 -8.00 9.07
C ALA A 144 11.15 -8.61 7.79
N GLU A 145 10.30 -8.96 6.84
CA GLU A 145 10.70 -9.56 5.57
C GLU A 145 11.34 -8.57 4.59
N ASN A 146 10.96 -7.28 4.64
CA ASN A 146 11.21 -6.32 3.58
C ASN A 146 12.00 -5.09 4.02
N THR A 147 12.47 -5.02 5.27
CA THR A 147 13.29 -3.89 5.75
C THR A 147 14.68 -3.96 5.14
N ARG A 148 15.15 -2.84 4.59
CA ARG A 148 16.54 -2.72 4.14
C ARG A 148 17.47 -2.85 5.33
N LEU A 149 18.55 -3.59 5.11
CA LEU A 149 19.61 -3.73 6.09
C LEU A 149 20.31 -2.38 6.30
N ALA A 150 20.99 -2.23 7.44
CA ALA A 150 21.70 -0.99 7.81
C ALA A 150 22.80 -0.57 6.81
N ASP A 151 23.26 -1.49 5.96
CA ASP A 151 24.25 -1.23 4.90
C ASP A 151 23.62 -0.60 3.64
N GLY A 152 22.31 -0.34 3.65
CA GLY A 152 21.58 0.23 2.51
C GLY A 152 21.25 -0.75 1.39
N SER A 153 21.60 -2.02 1.52
CA SER A 153 21.21 -3.04 0.55
C SER A 153 19.68 -3.24 0.56
N PRO A 154 19.05 -3.44 -0.60
CA PRO A 154 17.61 -3.66 -0.64
C PRO A 154 17.25 -4.95 0.08
N GLY A 155 16.39 -4.85 1.11
CA GLY A 155 15.90 -5.98 1.90
C GLY A 155 14.98 -6.91 1.14
N THR A 156 14.44 -6.50 -0.01
CA THR A 156 13.56 -7.36 -0.79
C THR A 156 14.19 -7.79 -2.09
N GLN A 157 14.14 -9.07 -2.34
CA GLN A 157 14.48 -9.67 -3.63
C GLN A 157 13.35 -9.49 -4.66
N ASN A 158 12.10 -9.34 -4.21
CA ASN A 158 10.91 -9.39 -5.08
C ASN A 158 10.44 -8.04 -5.60
N GLY A 159 11.05 -6.94 -5.21
CA GLY A 159 10.84 -5.64 -5.83
C GLY A 159 9.48 -4.97 -5.65
N SER A 160 8.53 -5.59 -4.93
CA SER A 160 7.16 -5.08 -4.81
C SER A 160 7.08 -3.88 -3.87
N TYR A 161 7.74 -3.95 -2.73
CA TYR A 161 7.86 -2.86 -1.75
C TYR A 161 9.09 -3.11 -0.87
N SER A 162 9.54 -2.08 -0.17
CA SER A 162 10.64 -2.18 0.78
C SER A 162 10.48 -1.15 1.88
N PHE A 163 11.11 -1.42 3.01
CA PHE A 163 11.17 -0.49 4.13
C PHE A 163 12.62 -0.06 4.33
N SER A 164 12.80 1.20 4.70
CA SER A 164 14.10 1.75 5.10
C SER A 164 14.10 2.03 6.60
N TYR A 165 15.16 1.61 7.27
CA TYR A 165 15.36 1.83 8.69
C TYR A 165 16.31 3.01 8.92
N TYR A 166 15.89 3.93 9.78
CA TYR A 166 16.62 5.15 10.16
C TYR A 166 16.87 5.16 11.67
N PRO A 167 18.04 4.69 12.13
CA PRO A 167 18.34 4.66 13.58
C PRO A 167 18.49 6.05 14.18
N ASN A 168 18.84 7.06 13.36
CA ASN A 168 19.06 8.44 13.79
C ASN A 168 18.06 9.37 13.09
N HIS A 169 16.79 9.02 13.09
CA HIS A 169 15.76 9.87 12.48
C HIS A 169 15.67 11.22 13.22
N PRO A 170 15.47 12.36 12.51
CA PRO A 170 15.40 13.68 13.13
C PRO A 170 14.36 13.84 14.24
N SER A 171 13.32 12.99 14.28
CA SER A 171 12.36 12.96 15.39
C SER A 171 12.95 12.53 16.73
N GLY A 172 14.17 11.96 16.74
CA GLY A 172 14.80 11.38 17.94
C GLY A 172 14.40 9.93 18.21
N HIS A 173 13.59 9.32 17.34
CA HIS A 173 13.20 7.92 17.42
C HIS A 173 13.89 7.08 16.34
N GLU A 174 14.00 5.79 16.57
CA GLU A 174 14.28 4.84 15.50
C GLU A 174 13.02 4.68 14.65
N VAL A 175 13.13 4.88 13.34
CA VAL A 175 11.98 4.86 12.43
C VAL A 175 12.20 3.86 11.31
N THR A 176 11.21 3.01 11.08
CA THR A 176 11.11 2.20 9.86
C THR A 176 9.95 2.73 9.03
N GLN A 177 10.20 3.16 7.83
CA GLN A 177 9.17 3.68 6.93
C GLN A 177 9.18 2.98 5.59
N LEU A 178 7.99 2.87 4.99
CA LEU A 178 7.83 2.32 3.64
C LEU A 178 8.53 3.23 2.63
N ASP A 179 9.32 2.66 1.75
CA ASP A 179 9.93 3.39 0.64
C ASP A 179 8.85 3.90 -0.31
N PRO A 180 8.87 5.19 -0.65
CA PRO A 180 7.80 5.82 -1.43
C PRO A 180 7.87 5.54 -2.93
N TYR A 181 8.69 4.60 -3.36
CA TYR A 181 8.87 4.27 -4.77
C TYR A 181 7.79 3.30 -5.26
N ALA A 182 6.66 3.84 -5.65
CA ALA A 182 5.61 3.05 -6.30
C ALA A 182 5.97 2.63 -7.73
N VAL A 183 6.88 3.36 -8.38
CA VAL A 183 7.40 3.03 -9.72
C VAL A 183 8.93 3.01 -9.65
N ARG A 184 9.51 1.90 -10.05
CA ARG A 184 10.97 1.75 -10.17
C ARG A 184 11.31 1.66 -11.65
N THR A 185 12.25 2.50 -12.10
CA THR A 185 12.76 2.43 -13.46
C THR A 185 13.80 1.32 -13.57
N ALA A 186 13.80 0.60 -14.70
CA ALA A 186 14.79 -0.43 -14.96
C ALA A 186 16.18 0.16 -15.23
N VAL A 187 16.26 1.44 -15.58
CA VAL A 187 17.49 2.15 -15.92
C VAL A 187 17.56 3.45 -15.11
N GLY A 188 18.69 3.65 -14.48
CA GLY A 188 18.98 4.83 -13.65
C GLY A 188 18.95 4.52 -12.15
N PRO A 189 19.71 5.24 -11.36
CA PRO A 189 19.73 5.07 -9.91
C PRO A 189 18.41 5.57 -9.31
N VAL A 190 17.88 4.83 -8.36
CA VAL A 190 16.85 5.31 -7.45
C VAL A 190 17.57 5.94 -6.27
N ASN A 191 17.46 7.25 -6.12
CA ASN A 191 18.08 7.94 -4.97
C ASN A 191 17.39 7.50 -3.68
N ALA A 192 18.19 7.10 -2.68
CA ALA A 192 17.65 6.87 -1.35
C ALA A 192 17.09 8.20 -0.83
N LEU A 193 15.82 8.18 -0.41
CA LEU A 193 15.24 9.33 0.24
C LEU A 193 15.87 9.50 1.63
N GLN A 194 16.18 10.73 1.96
CA GLN A 194 16.55 11.07 3.33
C GLN A 194 15.30 11.10 4.22
N PRO A 195 15.43 10.80 5.52
CA PRO A 195 14.34 10.94 6.45
C PRO A 195 13.82 12.38 6.47
N THR A 196 12.54 12.53 6.77
CA THR A 196 11.90 13.84 6.90
C THR A 196 12.58 14.64 8.01
N GLU A 197 12.98 15.85 7.70
CA GLU A 197 13.57 16.78 8.67
C GLU A 197 12.55 17.21 9.73
N LYS A 198 13.04 17.71 10.86
CA LYS A 198 12.19 18.35 11.86
C LYS A 198 11.53 19.59 11.27
N PHE A 199 10.28 19.80 11.65
CA PHE A 199 9.54 21.00 11.28
C PHE A 199 10.33 22.26 11.66
N GLY A 200 10.52 23.17 10.69
CA GLY A 200 11.24 24.42 10.87
C GLY A 200 12.76 24.36 10.67
N SER A 201 13.39 23.17 10.61
CA SER A 201 14.85 23.05 10.52
C SER A 201 15.44 23.72 9.29
N SER A 202 14.77 23.68 8.14
CA SER A 202 15.23 24.29 6.88
C SER A 202 14.68 25.71 6.66
N THR A 203 13.96 26.30 7.62
CA THR A 203 13.30 27.59 7.42
C THR A 203 14.29 28.70 7.07
N ARG A 204 15.42 28.77 7.77
CA ARG A 204 16.44 29.82 7.54
C ARG A 204 17.08 29.66 6.17
N ASP A 205 17.52 28.45 5.85
CA ASP A 205 18.22 28.14 4.59
C ASP A 205 17.32 28.46 3.38
N ILE A 206 16.04 28.07 3.45
CA ILE A 206 15.06 28.35 2.39
C ILE A 206 14.87 29.87 2.21
N LEU A 207 14.78 30.62 3.29
CA LEU A 207 14.61 32.08 3.21
C LEU A 207 15.85 32.76 2.66
N GLU A 208 17.04 32.30 3.02
CA GLU A 208 18.31 32.79 2.45
C GLU A 208 18.38 32.50 0.95
N GLU A 209 18.02 31.30 0.49
CA GLU A 209 17.94 30.95 -0.92
C GLU A 209 16.94 31.84 -1.69
N LEU A 210 15.86 32.26 -1.03
CA LEU A 210 14.88 33.19 -1.58
C LEU A 210 15.35 34.63 -1.57
N GLY A 211 16.54 34.93 -1.01
CA GLY A 211 17.15 36.25 -0.99
C GLY A 211 16.80 37.13 0.21
N TYR A 212 16.22 36.56 1.26
CA TYR A 212 15.99 37.29 2.50
C TYR A 212 17.31 37.48 3.26
N GLY A 213 17.60 38.70 3.66
CA GLY A 213 18.75 38.98 4.51
C GLY A 213 18.52 38.58 5.97
N GLN A 214 19.60 38.34 6.71
CA GLN A 214 19.57 37.86 8.11
C GLN A 214 18.68 38.73 9.03
N GLU A 215 18.71 40.05 8.86
CA GLU A 215 17.90 40.97 9.66
C GLU A 215 16.39 40.82 9.36
N ALA A 216 16.03 40.55 8.11
CA ALA A 216 14.65 40.30 7.72
C ALA A 216 14.13 38.96 8.31
N ILE A 217 14.96 37.90 8.24
CA ILE A 217 14.64 36.60 8.82
C ILE A 217 14.46 36.71 10.33
N LYS A 218 15.38 37.41 11.01
CA LYS A 218 15.28 37.64 12.44
C LYS A 218 14.00 38.40 12.84
N LYS A 219 13.61 39.39 12.05
CA LYS A 219 12.36 40.11 12.27
C LYS A 219 11.14 39.22 12.14
N LEU A 220 11.11 38.35 11.13
CA LEU A 220 10.00 37.39 10.91
C LEU A 220 9.91 36.33 12.03
N LEU A 221 11.04 35.88 12.56
CA LEU A 221 11.08 34.98 13.72
C LEU A 221 10.56 35.69 14.98
N LEU A 222 10.96 36.94 15.23
CA LEU A 222 10.53 37.71 16.39
C LEU A 222 9.04 38.08 16.36
N SER A 223 8.49 38.29 15.16
CA SER A 223 7.04 38.54 14.99
C SER A 223 6.19 37.27 15.08
N GLY A 224 6.79 36.09 15.05
CA GLY A 224 6.07 34.83 15.03
C GLY A 224 5.45 34.47 13.68
N ASP A 225 5.79 35.20 12.61
CA ASP A 225 5.30 34.90 11.25
C ASP A 225 5.94 33.62 10.68
N ILE A 226 7.11 33.24 11.18
CA ILE A 226 7.83 32.02 10.87
C ILE A 226 8.40 31.37 12.14
N SER A 227 8.68 30.07 12.05
CA SER A 227 9.41 29.33 13.10
C SER A 227 10.56 28.53 12.49
N ASP A 228 11.67 28.47 13.20
CA ASP A 228 12.87 27.66 12.88
C ASP A 228 13.10 26.53 13.89
N SER A 229 12.14 26.29 14.77
CA SER A 229 12.22 25.31 15.84
C SER A 229 11.00 24.40 15.85
N TRP A 230 11.22 23.15 16.26
CA TRP A 230 10.19 22.16 16.51
C TRP A 230 9.49 22.47 17.84
N SER A 231 8.16 22.46 17.84
CA SER A 231 7.39 22.53 19.09
C SER A 231 7.27 21.16 19.69
N GLU A 232 7.69 20.97 20.95
CA GLU A 232 7.54 19.73 21.69
C GLU A 232 6.07 19.36 21.94
N GLU A 233 5.17 20.33 21.83
CA GLU A 233 3.72 20.17 22.00
C GLU A 233 3.08 19.18 21.01
N TYR A 234 3.72 18.95 19.86
CA TYR A 234 3.23 18.07 18.80
C TYR A 234 4.00 16.75 18.67
N LEU A 235 4.89 16.46 19.61
CA LEU A 235 5.57 15.16 19.61
C LEU A 235 4.58 14.09 20.11
N PRO A 236 4.48 12.93 19.42
CA PRO A 236 3.78 11.79 19.99
C PRO A 236 4.51 11.36 21.25
N SER A 237 3.76 11.23 22.34
CA SER A 237 4.24 10.79 23.65
C SER A 237 4.56 9.30 23.62
#